data_0105673ae17ceb6c3c44755658c59e9e
#
_entry.id   0105673ae17ceb6c3c44755658c59e9e
#
_cell.length_a   1.000
_cell.length_b   1.000
_cell.length_c   1.000
_cell.angle_alpha   90.00
_cell.angle_beta   90.00
_cell.angle_gamma   90.00
#
_symmetry.space_group_name_H-M   'P 1'
#
loop_
_entity.id
_entity.type
_entity.pdbx_description
1 polymer ?
#
loop_
_entity_poly.entity_id
_entity_poly.type
_entity_poly.pdbx_seq_one_letter_code
_entity_poly.pdbx_strand_id
1 'polypeptide(L)'
;AEIDHIALSRWADIILVMPTTANFMSKLSIGRAEDLATTVLLASDKDVLLVPAMNVRMWLHKATQSNLKILQDFGYLFIGPEKGEMACGEFGEGKMSSPRQIFAYLKNYFDKRDIVKERNFKALVTAGPTREYIDPIRYISNESSGKQGFEIDY
;
A
#
# COMPACT_ATOMS: atom_id res chain seq x y z
N ALA A 1 -20.64 -11.08 5.79
CA ALA A 1 -19.48 -10.62 4.97
C ALA A 1 -19.48 -9.10 4.73
N GLU A 2 -20.63 -8.43 4.73
CA GLU A 2 -20.72 -6.98 4.48
C GLU A 2 -20.24 -6.08 5.64
N ILE A 3 -20.07 -6.63 6.83
CA ILE A 3 -19.72 -5.86 8.03
C ILE A 3 -18.19 -5.75 8.22
N ASP A 4 -17.42 -6.60 7.58
CA ASP A 4 -15.97 -6.73 7.84
C ASP A 4 -15.16 -5.50 7.40
N HIS A 5 -15.46 -4.89 6.25
CA HIS A 5 -14.69 -3.74 5.74
C HIS A 5 -14.91 -2.48 6.61
N ILE A 6 -16.12 -2.27 7.14
CA ILE A 6 -16.41 -1.15 8.04
C ILE A 6 -15.70 -1.34 9.37
N ALA A 7 -15.73 -2.56 9.93
CA ALA A 7 -15.02 -2.87 11.16
C ALA A 7 -13.51 -2.66 11.01
N LEU A 8 -12.91 -3.16 9.92
CA LEU A 8 -11.49 -3.00 9.62
C LEU A 8 -11.10 -1.53 9.41
N SER A 9 -11.92 -0.76 8.66
CA SER A 9 -11.64 0.66 8.40
C SER A 9 -11.63 1.51 9.68
N ARG A 10 -12.38 1.12 10.70
CA ARG A 10 -12.47 1.82 12.00
C ARG A 10 -11.48 1.30 13.03
N TRP A 11 -11.05 0.05 12.91
CA TRP A 11 -10.18 -0.60 13.87
C TRP A 11 -8.74 -0.08 13.84
N ALA A 12 -8.22 0.24 12.67
CA ALA A 12 -6.86 0.70 12.46
C ALA A 12 -6.67 2.16 12.88
N ASP A 13 -5.48 2.49 13.35
CA ASP A 13 -5.03 3.88 13.57
C ASP A 13 -4.36 4.46 12.31
N ILE A 14 -3.81 3.59 11.46
CA ILE A 14 -3.29 3.87 10.13
C ILE A 14 -3.47 2.65 9.25
N ILE A 15 -3.63 2.85 7.95
CA ILE A 15 -3.67 1.77 6.96
C ILE A 15 -2.40 1.82 6.11
N LEU A 16 -1.70 0.69 6.03
CA LEU A 16 -0.47 0.55 5.25
C LEU A 16 -0.70 -0.38 4.07
N VAL A 17 -0.45 0.11 2.86
CA VAL A 17 -0.53 -0.68 1.63
C VAL A 17 0.87 -0.94 1.09
N MET A 18 1.32 -2.18 1.19
CA MET A 18 2.64 -2.58 0.72
C MET A 18 2.69 -4.03 0.20
N PRO A 19 3.17 -4.22 -1.00
CA PRO A 19 3.52 -3.18 -1.98
C PRO A 19 2.29 -2.50 -2.57
N THR A 20 2.45 -1.23 -2.99
CA THR A 20 1.44 -0.53 -3.79
C THR A 20 1.83 -0.60 -5.26
N THR A 21 1.10 -1.36 -6.06
CA THR A 21 1.35 -1.52 -7.49
C THR A 21 0.74 -0.37 -8.30
N ALA A 22 1.18 -0.20 -9.56
CA ALA A 22 0.58 0.78 -10.49
C ALA A 22 -0.93 0.53 -10.69
N ASN A 23 -1.35 -0.74 -10.79
CA ASN A 23 -2.76 -1.11 -10.90
C ASN A 23 -3.54 -0.68 -9.66
N PHE A 24 -2.99 -0.92 -8.47
CA PHE A 24 -3.64 -0.54 -7.22
C PHE A 24 -3.77 0.99 -7.10
N MET A 25 -2.71 1.75 -7.44
CA MET A 25 -2.77 3.22 -7.49
C MET A 25 -3.84 3.72 -8.46
N SER A 26 -3.96 3.08 -9.64
CA SER A 26 -4.99 3.42 -10.63
C SER A 26 -6.40 3.21 -10.08
N LYS A 27 -6.66 2.10 -9.40
CA LYS A 27 -7.96 1.82 -8.77
C LYS A 27 -8.31 2.88 -7.72
N LEU A 28 -7.36 3.20 -6.84
CA LEU A 28 -7.57 4.18 -5.79
C LEU A 28 -7.80 5.59 -6.33
N SER A 29 -7.09 5.99 -7.39
CA SER A 29 -7.20 7.35 -7.96
C SER A 29 -8.59 7.65 -8.56
N ILE A 30 -9.36 6.62 -8.88
CA ILE A 30 -10.74 6.74 -9.37
C ILE A 30 -11.80 6.25 -8.38
N GLY A 31 -11.41 5.94 -7.15
CA GLY A 31 -12.33 5.49 -6.10
C GLY A 31 -12.96 4.12 -6.35
N ARG A 32 -12.25 3.20 -7.02
CA ARG A 32 -12.77 1.88 -7.36
C ARG A 32 -12.67 0.93 -6.17
N ALA A 33 -13.79 0.30 -5.80
CA ALA A 33 -13.91 -0.64 -4.69
C ALA A 33 -14.35 -2.02 -5.22
N GLU A 34 -13.39 -2.82 -5.73
CA GLU A 34 -13.65 -4.12 -6.37
C GLU A 34 -13.27 -5.30 -5.49
N ASP A 35 -12.46 -5.05 -4.50
CA ASP A 35 -11.95 -6.05 -3.56
C ASP A 35 -12.00 -5.50 -2.13
N LEU A 36 -11.73 -6.37 -1.15
CA LEU A 36 -11.78 -5.99 0.26
C LEU A 36 -10.83 -4.81 0.57
N ALA A 37 -9.61 -4.83 0.04
CA ALA A 37 -8.62 -3.81 0.33
C ALA A 37 -9.06 -2.43 -0.19
N THR A 38 -9.48 -2.34 -1.45
CA THR A 38 -9.97 -1.08 -2.05
C THR A 38 -11.25 -0.59 -1.40
N THR A 39 -12.13 -1.51 -0.97
CA THR A 39 -13.36 -1.17 -0.25
C THR A 39 -13.07 -0.61 1.15
N VAL A 40 -12.14 -1.23 1.90
CA VAL A 40 -11.71 -0.74 3.22
C VAL A 40 -11.11 0.66 3.10
N LEU A 41 -10.25 0.88 2.10
CA LEU A 41 -9.61 2.18 1.88
C LEU A 41 -10.62 3.27 1.54
N LEU A 42 -11.60 2.97 0.69
CA LEU A 42 -12.65 3.93 0.34
C LEU A 42 -13.59 4.23 1.50
N ALA A 43 -13.80 3.27 2.40
CA ALA A 43 -14.67 3.41 3.57
C ALA A 43 -13.95 4.00 4.81
N SER A 44 -12.62 4.18 4.74
CA SER A 44 -11.83 4.61 5.89
C SER A 44 -11.70 6.13 5.99
N ASP A 45 -11.72 6.63 7.22
CA ASP A 45 -11.37 8.00 7.61
C ASP A 45 -9.94 8.10 8.16
N LYS A 46 -9.17 7.01 8.09
CA LYS A 46 -7.80 6.94 8.59
C LYS A 46 -6.79 7.38 7.54
N ASP A 47 -5.64 7.84 8.02
CA ASP A 47 -4.51 8.05 7.11
C ASP A 47 -4.09 6.74 6.48
N VAL A 48 -3.74 6.81 5.21
CA VAL A 48 -3.29 5.68 4.41
C VAL A 48 -1.88 5.95 3.92
N LEU A 49 -0.95 5.07 4.25
CA LEU A 49 0.42 5.09 3.77
C LEU A 49 0.58 4.09 2.62
N LEU A 50 0.95 4.59 1.45
CA LEU A 50 1.21 3.81 0.25
C LEU A 50 2.72 3.64 0.07
N VAL A 51 3.15 2.39 -0.19
CA VAL A 51 4.56 2.04 -0.44
C VAL A 51 4.71 1.50 -1.85
N PRO A 52 4.99 2.36 -2.85
CA PRO A 52 5.06 1.95 -4.24
C PRO A 52 6.16 0.92 -4.51
N ALA A 53 5.82 -0.07 -5.34
CA ALA A 53 6.76 -1.04 -5.87
C ALA A 53 6.33 -1.47 -7.27
N MET A 54 7.17 -1.19 -8.27
CA MET A 54 6.90 -1.54 -9.67
C MET A 54 8.16 -1.37 -10.52
N ASN A 55 8.10 -1.86 -11.75
CA ASN A 55 9.14 -1.62 -12.75
C ASN A 55 9.37 -0.12 -12.96
N VAL A 56 10.61 0.29 -13.24
CA VAL A 56 11.00 1.70 -13.41
C VAL A 56 10.20 2.42 -14.51
N ARG A 57 9.91 1.74 -15.61
CA ARG A 57 9.12 2.31 -16.73
C ARG A 57 7.66 2.51 -16.33
N MET A 58 7.11 1.60 -15.53
CA MET A 58 5.77 1.75 -14.96
C MET A 58 5.72 2.92 -13.99
N TRP A 59 6.73 3.09 -13.15
CA TRP A 59 6.81 4.23 -12.22
C TRP A 59 6.88 5.56 -12.97
N LEU A 60 7.76 5.66 -13.96
CA LEU A 60 7.95 6.88 -14.76
C LEU A 60 6.82 7.13 -15.78
N HIS A 61 5.90 6.19 -15.96
CA HIS A 61 4.81 6.34 -16.91
C HIS A 61 3.89 7.50 -16.50
N LYS A 62 3.50 8.34 -17.46
CA LYS A 62 2.67 9.54 -17.23
C LYS A 62 1.37 9.23 -16.47
N ALA A 63 0.73 8.08 -16.77
CA ALA A 63 -0.49 7.67 -16.07
C ALA A 63 -0.21 7.39 -14.58
N THR A 64 0.88 6.72 -14.24
CA THR A 64 1.27 6.45 -12.86
C THR A 64 1.59 7.74 -12.11
N GLN A 65 2.33 8.67 -12.74
CA GLN A 65 2.64 9.97 -12.14
C GLN A 65 1.38 10.84 -11.97
N SER A 66 0.43 10.74 -12.89
CA SER A 66 -0.88 11.41 -12.74
C SER A 66 -1.67 10.83 -11.56
N ASN A 67 -1.72 9.49 -11.44
CA ASN A 67 -2.37 8.82 -10.32
C ASN A 67 -1.70 9.16 -8.98
N LEU A 68 -0.36 9.23 -8.95
CA LEU A 68 0.39 9.66 -7.76
C LEU A 68 -0.08 11.04 -7.30
N LYS A 69 -0.14 12.01 -8.22
CA LYS A 69 -0.58 13.37 -7.90
C LYS A 69 -2.01 13.40 -7.37
N ILE A 70 -2.95 12.71 -8.04
CA ILE A 70 -4.35 12.62 -7.59
C ILE A 70 -4.43 12.04 -6.17
N LEU A 71 -3.69 10.96 -5.90
CA LEU A 71 -3.69 10.33 -4.58
C LEU A 71 -3.07 11.24 -3.50
N GLN A 72 -2.03 11.99 -3.83
CA GLN A 72 -1.48 13.00 -2.93
C GLN A 72 -2.48 14.13 -2.65
N ASP A 73 -3.22 14.57 -3.66
CA ASP A 73 -4.28 15.57 -3.51
C ASP A 73 -5.45 15.05 -2.66
N PHE A 74 -5.69 13.73 -2.65
CA PHE A 74 -6.65 13.07 -1.75
C PHE A 74 -6.12 12.88 -0.31
N GLY A 75 -4.86 13.21 -0.05
CA GLY A 75 -4.27 13.11 1.28
C GLY A 75 -3.59 11.78 1.58
N TYR A 76 -3.42 10.89 0.60
CA TYR A 76 -2.64 9.67 0.79
C TYR A 76 -1.17 9.98 1.05
N LEU A 77 -0.59 9.29 2.02
CA LEU A 77 0.81 9.38 2.36
C LEU A 77 1.63 8.42 1.52
N PHE A 78 2.88 8.77 1.23
CA PHE A 78 3.78 7.96 0.42
C PHE A 78 5.15 7.81 1.07
N ILE A 79 5.73 6.61 0.94
CA ILE A 79 7.14 6.36 1.23
C ILE A 79 7.77 5.60 0.06
N GLY A 80 8.86 6.11 -0.50
CA GLY A 80 9.48 5.59 -1.72
C GLY A 80 8.73 6.01 -2.99
N PRO A 81 8.97 5.30 -4.12
CA PRO A 81 9.87 4.15 -4.23
C PRO A 81 11.35 4.54 -4.13
N GLU A 82 12.19 3.57 -3.75
CA GLU A 82 13.63 3.73 -3.71
C GLU A 82 14.26 3.52 -5.09
N LYS A 83 15.45 4.09 -5.26
CA LYS A 83 16.29 3.80 -6.42
C LYS A 83 17.15 2.56 -6.13
N GLY A 84 17.12 1.59 -7.03
CA GLY A 84 17.90 0.37 -6.87
C GLY A 84 17.64 -0.65 -7.95
N GLU A 85 18.25 -1.82 -7.79
CA GLU A 85 18.01 -2.96 -8.66
C GLU A 85 16.66 -3.61 -8.28
N MET A 86 15.88 -3.92 -9.30
CA MET A 86 14.57 -4.56 -9.18
C MET A 86 14.65 -6.04 -9.53
N ALA A 87 13.62 -6.81 -9.15
CA ALA A 87 13.56 -8.24 -9.43
C ALA A 87 13.65 -8.61 -10.92
N CYS A 88 13.34 -7.68 -11.82
CA CYS A 88 13.47 -7.83 -13.26
C CYS A 88 14.89 -7.52 -13.80
N GLY A 89 15.86 -7.20 -12.92
CA GLY A 89 17.23 -6.83 -13.30
C GLY A 89 17.40 -5.40 -13.80
N GLU A 90 16.34 -4.60 -13.84
CA GLU A 90 16.44 -3.17 -14.17
C GLU A 90 16.86 -2.36 -12.95
N PHE A 91 17.64 -1.29 -13.16
CA PHE A 91 18.06 -0.35 -12.13
C PHE A 91 17.38 1.00 -12.31
N GLY A 92 16.78 1.53 -11.25
CA GLY A 92 16.14 2.83 -11.27
C GLY A 92 15.17 3.03 -10.11
N GLU A 93 14.31 4.02 -10.20
CA GLU A 93 13.24 4.26 -9.25
C GLU A 93 12.11 3.25 -9.49
N GLY A 94 11.64 2.60 -8.44
CA GLY A 94 10.58 1.58 -8.51
C GLY A 94 10.72 0.51 -7.44
N LYS A 95 11.87 0.45 -6.76
CA LYS A 95 12.11 -0.51 -5.68
C LYS A 95 11.32 -0.09 -4.43
N MET A 96 10.66 -1.04 -3.79
CA MET A 96 9.97 -0.81 -2.54
C MET A 96 10.93 -0.37 -1.45
N SER A 97 10.54 0.62 -0.64
CA SER A 97 11.28 1.00 0.56
C SER A 97 11.44 -0.18 1.52
N SER A 98 12.58 -0.24 2.20
CA SER A 98 12.87 -1.36 3.11
C SER A 98 11.95 -1.34 4.33
N PRO A 99 11.68 -2.50 4.97
CA PRO A 99 10.90 -2.57 6.19
C PRO A 99 11.41 -1.62 7.28
N ARG A 100 12.73 -1.51 7.40
CA ARG A 100 13.37 -0.59 8.36
C ARG A 100 13.02 0.88 8.12
N GLN A 101 12.98 1.31 6.87
CA GLN A 101 12.60 2.68 6.51
C GLN A 101 11.11 2.93 6.78
N ILE A 102 10.27 1.95 6.45
CA ILE A 102 8.83 2.03 6.69
C ILE A 102 8.56 2.09 8.19
N PHE A 103 9.19 1.25 8.98
CA PHE A 103 9.08 1.28 10.44
C PHE A 103 9.53 2.63 11.03
N ALA A 104 10.66 3.17 10.57
CA ALA A 104 11.15 4.47 11.02
C ALA A 104 10.17 5.61 10.67
N TYR A 105 9.53 5.52 9.49
CA TYR A 105 8.48 6.46 9.09
C TYR A 105 7.27 6.39 10.02
N LEU A 106 6.76 5.17 10.26
CA LEU A 106 5.61 4.94 11.14
C LEU A 106 5.88 5.41 12.57
N LYS A 107 7.06 5.10 13.10
CA LYS A 107 7.47 5.58 14.41
C LYS A 107 7.42 7.11 14.49
N ASN A 108 8.04 7.80 13.54
CA ASN A 108 8.02 9.27 13.48
C ASN A 108 6.61 9.85 13.28
N TYR A 109 5.76 9.15 12.51
CA TYR A 109 4.37 9.52 12.30
C TYR A 109 3.59 9.52 13.61
N PHE A 110 3.73 8.46 14.43
CA PHE A 110 3.05 8.35 15.71
C PHE A 110 3.67 9.28 16.78
N ASP A 111 5.00 9.43 16.80
CA ASP A 111 5.70 10.33 17.74
C ASP A 111 5.22 11.79 17.58
N LYS A 112 5.00 12.24 16.35
CA LYS A 112 4.53 13.60 16.06
C LYS A 112 3.07 13.85 16.47
N ARG A 113 2.27 12.81 16.62
CA ARG A 113 0.85 12.93 16.97
C ARG A 113 0.57 12.81 18.46
N ASP A 114 1.61 12.78 19.31
CA ASP A 114 1.48 12.54 20.78
C ASP A 114 0.67 11.29 21.16
N ILE A 115 0.39 10.41 20.18
CA ILE A 115 -0.42 9.19 20.37
C ILE A 115 0.39 8.10 21.06
N VAL A 116 1.71 8.27 21.13
CA VAL A 116 2.67 7.19 21.45
C VAL A 116 2.85 6.95 22.95
N LYS A 117 2.44 7.85 23.82
CA LYS A 117 2.83 7.70 25.23
C LYS A 117 2.10 6.62 26.02
N GLU A 118 0.92 6.14 25.57
CA GLU A 118 0.16 5.15 26.35
C GLU A 118 -0.77 4.20 25.53
N ARG A 119 -0.68 4.12 24.20
CA ARG A 119 -1.55 3.25 23.40
C ARG A 119 -0.77 2.27 22.54
N ASN A 120 -1.16 0.99 22.61
CA ASN A 120 -0.85 0.02 21.56
C ASN A 120 -1.54 0.49 20.27
N PHE A 121 -0.79 1.05 19.32
CA PHE A 121 -1.35 1.43 18.02
C PHE A 121 -1.64 0.16 17.18
N LYS A 122 -2.61 0.28 16.28
CA LYS A 122 -3.02 -0.79 15.39
C LYS A 122 -2.73 -0.38 13.95
N ALA A 123 -1.92 -1.16 13.26
CA ALA A 123 -1.66 -1.00 11.84
C ALA A 123 -2.35 -2.12 11.06
N LEU A 124 -3.06 -1.78 10.01
CA LEU A 124 -3.57 -2.73 9.04
C LEU A 124 -2.61 -2.78 7.86
N VAL A 125 -1.98 -3.92 7.66
CA VAL A 125 -1.02 -4.14 6.57
C VAL A 125 -1.67 -5.01 5.50
N THR A 126 -1.74 -4.50 4.26
CA THR A 126 -2.11 -5.30 3.11
C THR A 126 -0.86 -5.80 2.42
N ALA A 127 -0.65 -7.10 2.38
CA ALA A 127 0.51 -7.73 1.78
C ALA A 127 0.15 -9.06 1.10
N GLY A 128 0.96 -9.47 0.14
CA GLY A 128 0.79 -10.75 -0.54
C GLY A 128 0.63 -10.62 -2.06
N PRO A 129 0.39 -11.75 -2.73
CA PRO A 129 0.21 -11.77 -4.17
C PRO A 129 -1.12 -11.13 -4.57
N THR A 130 -1.10 -10.41 -5.68
CA THR A 130 -2.32 -9.99 -6.35
C THR A 130 -2.82 -11.10 -7.28
N ARG A 131 -4.14 -11.29 -7.35
CA ARG A 131 -4.78 -12.23 -8.27
C ARG A 131 -5.66 -11.46 -9.25
N GLU A 132 -5.55 -11.80 -10.52
CA GLU A 132 -6.40 -11.28 -11.58
C GLU A 132 -7.16 -12.45 -12.20
N TYR A 133 -8.47 -12.51 -11.97
CA TYR A 133 -9.30 -13.62 -12.45
C TYR A 133 -9.55 -13.49 -13.94
N ILE A 134 -9.26 -14.57 -14.67
CA ILE A 134 -9.61 -14.73 -16.09
C ILE A 134 -11.05 -15.25 -16.19
N ASP A 135 -11.39 -16.20 -15.32
CA ASP A 135 -12.72 -16.80 -15.16
C ASP A 135 -12.89 -17.28 -13.70
N PRO A 136 -14.03 -17.85 -13.28
CA PRO A 136 -14.25 -18.31 -11.91
C PRO A 136 -13.25 -19.34 -11.37
N ILE A 137 -12.47 -19.98 -12.24
CA ILE A 137 -11.53 -21.06 -11.89
C ILE A 137 -10.08 -20.61 -12.06
N ARG A 138 -9.77 -19.83 -13.10
CA ARG A 138 -8.39 -19.49 -13.48
C ARG A 138 -8.08 -18.04 -13.15
N TYR A 139 -6.87 -17.81 -12.67
CA TYR A 139 -6.38 -16.47 -12.38
C TYR A 139 -4.89 -16.37 -12.73
N ILE A 140 -4.46 -15.15 -13.02
CA ILE A 140 -3.06 -14.76 -13.09
C ILE A 140 -2.66 -14.22 -11.72
N SER A 141 -1.51 -14.65 -11.21
CA SER A 141 -0.96 -14.18 -9.93
C SER A 141 0.55 -14.01 -10.06
N ASN A 142 1.13 -13.21 -9.17
CA ASN A 142 2.57 -13.16 -8.98
C ASN A 142 3.00 -14.08 -7.83
N GLU A 143 4.29 -14.44 -7.78
CA GLU A 143 4.87 -15.27 -6.72
C GLU A 143 5.27 -14.48 -5.46
N SER A 144 4.59 -13.37 -5.17
CA SER A 144 4.88 -12.61 -3.96
C SER A 144 4.65 -13.46 -2.71
N SER A 145 5.70 -13.66 -1.92
CA SER A 145 5.62 -14.44 -0.68
C SER A 145 4.99 -13.69 0.49
N GLY A 146 4.73 -12.38 0.36
CA GLY A 146 4.25 -11.52 1.45
C GLY A 146 5.26 -11.30 2.58
N LYS A 147 6.47 -11.85 2.51
CA LYS A 147 7.47 -11.81 3.59
C LYS A 147 7.73 -10.42 4.15
N GLN A 148 7.80 -9.41 3.29
CA GLN A 148 8.05 -8.03 3.71
C GLN A 148 6.90 -7.43 4.52
N GLY A 149 5.66 -7.84 4.24
CA GLY A 149 4.50 -7.45 5.05
C GLY A 149 4.52 -8.11 6.42
N PHE A 150 4.89 -9.39 6.48
CA PHE A 150 5.01 -10.13 7.74
C PHE A 150 6.16 -9.61 8.62
N GLU A 151 7.27 -9.12 8.05
CA GLU A 151 8.40 -8.56 8.82
C GLU A 151 8.08 -7.23 9.51
N ILE A 152 6.96 -6.60 9.20
CA ILE A 152 6.52 -5.35 9.86
C ILE A 152 5.56 -5.64 11.01
N ASP A 153 4.88 -6.79 10.99
CA ASP A 153 3.92 -7.23 12.01
C ASP A 153 4.59 -7.75 13.30
N TYR A 154 5.93 -7.90 13.29
CA TYR A 154 6.77 -8.26 14.43
C TYR A 154 7.62 -7.08 14.87
#